data_3c820e602b9e030ee203f16684868da3
#
_entry.id   3c820e602b9e030ee203f16684868da3
#
_cell.length_a   1.000
_cell.length_b   1.000
_cell.length_c   1.000
_cell.angle_alpha   90.00
_cell.angle_beta   90.00
_cell.angle_gamma   90.00
#
_symmetry.space_group_name_H-M   'P 1'
#
loop_
_entity.id
_entity.type
_entity.pdbx_description
1 polymer ?
#
loop_
_entity_poly.entity_id
_entity_poly.type
_entity_poly.pdbx_seq_one_letter_code
_entity_poly.pdbx_strand_id
1 'polypeptide(L)'
;SSFNVPSTQMAAATFVLEGHYHRHIRRMRQSYQRNLALYTCWIREYFPCEICITRPKGGFLLWIELPEQVDMVCVARQLYCMKIQVAAGSIFSASGKYRNCLRINCALPLNETYREALKQIGEAVYQAME
;
A
#
# COMPACT_ATOMS: atom_id res chain seq x y z
N SER A 1 -1.79 -6.79 6.99
CA SER A 1 -2.64 -5.71 6.99
C SER A 1 -2.44 -4.63 5.93
N SER A 2 -1.27 -4.16 5.56
CA SER A 2 -1.08 -3.26 4.43
C SER A 2 -0.13 -3.91 3.44
N PHE A 3 0.34 -3.18 2.41
CA PHE A 3 1.38 -3.69 1.53
C PHE A 3 2.56 -4.11 2.38
N ASN A 4 2.88 -5.39 2.37
CA ASN A 4 3.77 -5.96 3.36
C ASN A 4 5.23 -5.88 2.93
N VAL A 5 6.09 -5.66 3.93
CA VAL A 5 7.52 -5.52 3.73
C VAL A 5 8.26 -6.58 4.53
N PRO A 6 9.53 -6.83 4.20
CA PRO A 6 10.34 -7.72 4.99
C PRO A 6 10.40 -7.31 6.46
N SER A 7 10.38 -8.29 7.34
CA SER A 7 10.41 -8.06 8.79
C SER A 7 11.61 -7.25 9.26
N THR A 8 12.71 -7.31 8.54
CA THR A 8 13.91 -6.52 8.85
C THR A 8 13.67 -5.02 8.81
N GLN A 9 12.78 -4.54 7.91
CA GLN A 9 12.44 -3.13 7.85
C GLN A 9 11.51 -2.72 8.99
N MET A 10 10.63 -3.61 9.42
CA MET A 10 9.77 -3.37 10.58
C MET A 10 10.59 -3.29 11.87
N ALA A 11 11.58 -4.16 12.03
CA ALA A 11 12.46 -4.15 13.20
C ALA A 11 13.24 -2.84 13.31
N ALA A 12 13.72 -2.30 12.19
CA ALA A 12 14.42 -1.02 12.18
C ALA A 12 13.52 0.14 12.63
N ALA A 13 12.22 0.08 12.32
CA ALA A 13 11.27 1.12 12.69
C ALA A 13 10.98 1.16 14.19
N THR A 14 11.24 0.08 14.92
CA THR A 14 11.02 0.05 16.37
C THR A 14 12.19 0.56 17.19
N PHE A 15 13.33 0.80 16.55
CA PHE A 15 14.54 1.23 17.24
C PHE A 15 14.61 2.75 17.27
N VAL A 16 14.03 3.36 18.30
CA VAL A 16 14.06 4.80 18.49
C VAL A 16 14.54 5.11 19.89
N LEU A 17 15.72 5.71 20.01
CA LEU A 17 16.25 6.17 21.28
C LEU A 17 15.62 7.51 21.64
N GLU A 18 15.40 7.69 22.94
CA GLU A 18 14.63 8.80 23.48
C GLU A 18 15.11 10.18 22.99
N GLY A 19 16.39 10.44 23.04
CA GLY A 19 16.95 11.72 22.64
C GLY A 19 16.86 12.03 21.14
N HIS A 20 16.60 11.02 20.33
CA HIS A 20 16.53 11.17 18.88
C HIS A 20 15.11 11.05 18.33
N TYR A 21 14.13 10.82 19.20
CA TYR A 21 12.76 10.53 18.78
C TYR A 21 12.17 11.66 17.92
N HIS A 22 12.24 12.90 18.38
CA HIS A 22 11.65 14.03 17.64
C HIS A 22 12.34 14.29 16.30
N ARG A 23 13.66 14.13 16.24
CA ARG A 23 14.40 14.28 14.99
C ARG A 23 14.05 13.14 14.02
N HIS A 24 13.92 11.93 14.55
CA HIS A 24 13.53 10.77 13.76
C HIS A 24 12.15 10.97 13.16
N ILE A 25 11.18 11.39 13.95
CA ILE A 25 9.81 11.65 13.49
C ILE A 25 9.79 12.73 12.41
N ARG A 26 10.57 13.81 12.58
CA ARG A 26 10.64 14.88 11.59
C ARG A 26 11.20 14.38 10.25
N ARG A 27 12.27 13.60 10.29
CA ARG A 27 12.85 13.00 9.09
C ARG A 27 11.89 12.05 8.41
N MET A 28 11.18 11.25 9.19
CA MET A 28 10.18 10.33 8.67
C MET A 28 9.07 11.08 7.96
N ARG A 29 8.56 12.17 8.54
CA ARG A 29 7.51 12.97 7.91
C ARG A 29 7.93 13.53 6.56
N GLN A 30 9.14 14.05 6.46
CA GLN A 30 9.68 14.56 5.20
C GLN A 30 9.84 13.44 4.18
N SER A 31 10.33 12.30 4.63
CA SER A 31 10.46 11.11 3.79
C SER A 31 9.10 10.63 3.30
N TYR A 32 8.10 10.60 4.18
CA TYR A 32 6.74 10.18 3.82
C TYR A 32 6.13 11.08 2.75
N GLN A 33 6.31 12.37 2.85
CA GLN A 33 5.75 13.31 1.86
C GLN A 33 6.33 13.06 0.48
N ARG A 34 7.64 12.85 0.40
CA ARG A 34 8.30 12.54 -0.87
C ARG A 34 7.89 11.16 -1.39
N ASN A 35 7.87 10.17 -0.50
CA ASN A 35 7.48 8.81 -0.86
C ASN A 35 6.02 8.75 -1.28
N LEU A 36 5.16 9.49 -0.60
CA LEU A 36 3.74 9.53 -0.91
C LEU A 36 3.50 9.99 -2.35
N ALA A 37 4.22 11.03 -2.79
CA ALA A 37 4.11 11.52 -4.16
C ALA A 37 4.57 10.46 -5.17
N LEU A 38 5.67 9.76 -4.88
CA LEU A 38 6.18 8.69 -5.75
C LEU A 38 5.24 7.48 -5.76
N TYR A 39 4.73 7.06 -4.61
CA TYR A 39 3.74 5.98 -4.53
C TYR A 39 2.51 6.31 -5.36
N THR A 40 1.99 7.51 -5.21
CA THR A 40 0.82 7.95 -5.96
C THR A 40 1.11 7.94 -7.46
N CYS A 41 2.26 8.44 -7.87
CA CYS A 41 2.67 8.47 -9.27
C CYS A 41 2.76 7.06 -9.86
N TRP A 42 3.39 6.13 -9.16
CA TRP A 42 3.55 4.75 -9.63
C TRP A 42 2.23 3.98 -9.62
N ILE A 43 1.38 4.23 -8.64
CA ILE A 43 0.03 3.64 -8.63
C ILE A 43 -0.75 4.12 -9.84
N ARG A 44 -0.71 5.41 -10.14
CA ARG A 44 -1.38 5.96 -11.33
C ARG A 44 -0.82 5.39 -12.63
N GLU A 45 0.48 5.09 -12.66
CA GLU A 45 1.12 4.52 -13.84
C GLU A 45 0.73 3.05 -14.06
N TYR A 46 0.69 2.26 -12.99
CA TYR A 46 0.54 0.81 -13.10
C TYR A 46 -0.88 0.30 -12.91
N PHE A 47 -1.74 1.08 -12.27
CA PHE A 47 -3.11 0.67 -11.99
C PHE A 47 -4.05 1.21 -13.05
N PRO A 48 -5.26 0.62 -13.18
CA PRO A 48 -6.28 1.18 -14.07
C PRO A 48 -6.63 2.61 -13.72
N CYS A 49 -7.07 3.39 -14.72
CA CYS A 49 -7.42 4.79 -14.50
C CYS A 49 -8.72 4.96 -13.69
N GLU A 50 -9.53 3.91 -13.58
CA GLU A 50 -10.82 3.93 -12.87
C GLU A 50 -10.68 3.79 -11.36
N ILE A 51 -9.49 4.01 -10.81
CA ILE A 51 -9.27 3.92 -9.36
C ILE A 51 -9.49 5.28 -8.69
N CYS A 52 -9.79 5.23 -7.39
CA CYS A 52 -9.84 6.42 -6.54
C CYS A 52 -8.84 6.23 -5.40
N ILE A 53 -7.95 7.20 -5.23
CA ILE A 53 -6.92 7.16 -4.19
C ILE A 53 -7.29 8.19 -3.12
N THR A 54 -7.36 7.75 -1.86
CA THR A 54 -7.65 8.64 -0.74
C THR A 54 -6.66 8.43 0.39
N ARG A 55 -6.57 9.42 1.25
CA ARG A 55 -5.78 9.41 2.49
C ARG A 55 -6.67 9.81 3.65
N PRO A 56 -7.57 8.93 4.11
CA PRO A 56 -8.65 9.33 5.04
C PRO A 56 -8.16 9.99 6.32
N LYS A 57 -6.99 9.59 6.81
CA LYS A 57 -6.45 10.12 8.07
C LYS A 57 -5.23 11.02 7.88
N GLY A 58 -4.94 11.40 6.64
CA GLY A 58 -3.82 12.28 6.35
C GLY A 58 -2.44 11.73 6.71
N GLY A 59 -2.32 10.45 7.04
CA GLY A 59 -1.08 9.80 7.39
C GLY A 59 -0.36 9.22 6.18
N PHE A 60 0.30 8.11 6.38
CA PHE A 60 1.10 7.43 5.36
C PHE A 60 0.41 6.17 4.80
N LEU A 61 -0.88 6.02 5.05
CA LEU A 61 -1.68 4.94 4.49
C LEU A 61 -2.53 5.49 3.35
N LEU A 62 -2.37 4.91 2.17
CA LEU A 62 -3.22 5.18 1.03
C LEU A 62 -4.33 4.13 0.97
N TRP A 63 -5.51 4.60 0.68
CA TRP A 63 -6.69 3.76 0.46
C TRP A 63 -7.03 3.85 -1.02
N ILE A 64 -7.01 2.71 -1.70
CA ILE A 64 -7.27 2.64 -3.14
C ILE A 64 -8.57 1.93 -3.35
N GLU A 65 -9.52 2.63 -3.95
CA GLU A 65 -10.79 2.05 -4.36
C GLU A 65 -10.70 1.66 -5.82
N LEU A 66 -10.87 0.37 -6.09
CA LEU A 66 -10.85 -0.22 -7.42
C LEU A 66 -12.27 -0.27 -7.97
N PRO A 67 -12.43 -0.59 -9.27
CA PRO A 67 -13.76 -0.81 -9.82
C PRO A 67 -14.55 -1.83 -9.01
N GLU A 68 -15.85 -1.64 -8.94
CA GLU A 68 -16.73 -2.38 -8.06
C GLU A 68 -16.70 -3.89 -8.29
N GLN A 69 -16.45 -4.32 -9.52
CA GLN A 69 -16.39 -5.72 -9.87
C GLN A 69 -15.14 -6.45 -9.36
N VAL A 70 -14.14 -5.71 -8.88
CA VAL A 70 -12.89 -6.30 -8.42
C VAL A 70 -13.05 -6.80 -6.98
N ASP A 71 -12.78 -8.09 -6.77
CA ASP A 71 -12.73 -8.68 -5.43
C ASP A 71 -11.26 -8.75 -4.99
N MET A 72 -10.86 -7.83 -4.11
CA MET A 72 -9.48 -7.76 -3.65
C MET A 72 -9.04 -8.97 -2.84
N VAL A 73 -9.97 -9.72 -2.25
CA VAL A 73 -9.60 -10.95 -1.53
C VAL A 73 -9.03 -11.97 -2.54
N CYS A 74 -9.68 -12.10 -3.69
CA CYS A 74 -9.18 -13.00 -4.74
C CYS A 74 -7.85 -12.52 -5.31
N VAL A 75 -7.73 -11.21 -5.55
CA VAL A 75 -6.48 -10.62 -6.05
C VAL A 75 -5.36 -10.82 -5.03
N ALA A 76 -5.64 -10.60 -3.75
CA ALA A 76 -4.67 -10.77 -2.68
C ALA A 76 -4.16 -12.21 -2.59
N ARG A 77 -5.03 -13.19 -2.82
CA ARG A 77 -4.61 -14.61 -2.86
C ARG A 77 -3.66 -14.90 -4.01
N GLN A 78 -3.94 -14.35 -5.18
CA GLN A 78 -3.06 -14.51 -6.35
C GLN A 78 -1.70 -13.87 -6.07
N LEU A 79 -1.69 -12.68 -5.50
CA LEU A 79 -0.47 -11.96 -5.17
C LEU A 79 0.35 -12.70 -4.11
N TYR A 80 -0.32 -13.32 -3.15
CA TYR A 80 0.36 -14.10 -2.12
C TYR A 80 1.17 -15.24 -2.71
N CYS A 81 0.65 -15.87 -3.76
CA CYS A 81 1.39 -16.93 -4.49
C CYS A 81 2.65 -16.37 -5.16
N MET A 82 2.70 -15.08 -5.41
CA MET A 82 3.86 -14.38 -5.97
C MET A 82 4.73 -13.75 -4.89
N LYS A 83 4.48 -14.11 -3.61
CA LYS A 83 5.18 -13.58 -2.44
C LYS A 83 4.95 -12.08 -2.23
N ILE A 84 3.81 -11.57 -2.68
CA ILE A 84 3.37 -10.20 -2.44
C ILE A 84 2.17 -10.25 -1.51
N GLN A 85 2.32 -9.66 -0.33
CA GLN A 85 1.25 -9.62 0.65
C GLN A 85 0.64 -8.23 0.69
N VAL A 86 -0.68 -8.16 0.46
CA VAL A 86 -1.45 -6.91 0.49
C VAL A 86 -2.62 -7.04 1.44
N ALA A 87 -3.12 -5.90 1.90
CA ALA A 87 -4.31 -5.86 2.76
C ALA A 87 -5.53 -5.49 1.91
N ALA A 88 -6.44 -6.44 1.75
CA ALA A 88 -7.73 -6.17 1.16
C ALA A 88 -8.58 -5.35 2.13
N GLY A 89 -9.36 -4.40 1.60
CA GLY A 89 -10.19 -3.51 2.42
C GLY A 89 -11.24 -4.23 3.24
N SER A 90 -11.71 -5.39 2.77
CA SER A 90 -12.73 -6.17 3.45
C SER A 90 -12.33 -6.65 4.85
N ILE A 91 -11.03 -6.74 5.15
CA ILE A 91 -10.58 -7.11 6.50
C ILE A 91 -10.89 -6.02 7.53
N PHE A 92 -11.22 -4.81 7.07
CA PHE A 92 -11.54 -3.70 7.95
C PHE A 92 -13.05 -3.51 8.17
N SER A 93 -13.86 -4.44 7.67
CA SER A 93 -15.32 -4.37 7.82
C SER A 93 -15.91 -5.76 7.88
N ALA A 94 -16.70 -6.02 8.92
CA ALA A 94 -17.41 -7.28 9.09
C ALA A 94 -18.59 -7.45 8.11
N SER A 95 -19.08 -6.34 7.53
CA SER A 95 -20.25 -6.34 6.66
C SER A 95 -19.95 -6.59 5.19
N GLY A 96 -18.70 -6.90 4.85
CA GLY A 96 -18.29 -7.12 3.46
C GLY A 96 -18.10 -5.85 2.66
N LYS A 97 -18.11 -4.70 3.30
CA LYS A 97 -17.75 -3.44 2.66
C LYS A 97 -16.29 -3.46 2.22
N TYR A 98 -15.96 -2.59 1.27
CA TYR A 98 -14.57 -2.40 0.82
C TYR A 98 -13.97 -3.62 0.14
N ARG A 99 -14.79 -4.47 -0.47
CA ARG A 99 -14.32 -5.66 -1.19
C ARG A 99 -13.43 -5.30 -2.38
N ASN A 100 -13.63 -4.12 -2.93
CA ASN A 100 -12.87 -3.59 -4.05
C ASN A 100 -11.79 -2.60 -3.60
N CYS A 101 -11.42 -2.62 -2.33
CA CYS A 101 -10.46 -1.66 -1.78
C CYS A 101 -9.17 -2.33 -1.34
N LEU A 102 -8.10 -1.56 -1.37
CA LEU A 102 -6.74 -1.98 -1.06
C LEU A 102 -6.08 -0.88 -0.26
N ARG A 103 -5.36 -1.26 0.80
CA ARG A 103 -4.59 -0.32 1.60
C ARG A 103 -3.11 -0.49 1.32
N ILE A 104 -2.42 0.62 1.06
CA ILE A 104 -0.98 0.63 0.83
C ILE A 104 -0.30 1.52 1.85
N ASN A 105 0.74 0.99 2.49
CA ASN A 105 1.55 1.73 3.45
C ASN A 105 2.67 2.46 2.70
N CYS A 106 2.66 3.79 2.76
CA CYS A 106 3.64 4.63 2.09
C CYS A 106 4.77 5.11 3.02
N ALA A 107 4.85 4.55 4.22
CA ALA A 107 5.89 4.90 5.18
C ALA A 107 7.27 4.41 4.78
N LEU A 108 7.32 3.41 3.92
CA LEU A 108 8.57 2.74 3.54
C LEU A 108 9.15 3.37 2.29
N PRO A 109 10.47 3.52 2.22
CA PRO A 109 11.09 4.08 1.03
C PRO A 109 10.82 3.22 -0.19
N LEU A 110 10.54 3.88 -1.31
CA LEU A 110 10.37 3.19 -2.58
C LEU A 110 11.73 2.77 -3.14
N ASN A 111 11.77 1.53 -3.64
CA ASN A 111 12.91 0.98 -4.35
C ASN A 111 12.40 0.12 -5.50
N GLU A 112 13.29 -0.46 -6.26
CA GLU A 112 12.90 -1.27 -7.42
C GLU A 112 12.06 -2.50 -7.03
N THR A 113 12.30 -3.08 -5.86
CA THR A 113 11.49 -4.20 -5.37
C THR A 113 10.04 -3.77 -5.16
N TYR A 114 9.82 -2.63 -4.51
CA TYR A 114 8.48 -2.11 -4.29
C TYR A 114 7.82 -1.66 -5.58
N ARG A 115 8.59 -1.05 -6.47
CA ARG A 115 8.09 -0.63 -7.77
C ARG A 115 7.58 -1.82 -8.57
N GLU A 116 8.38 -2.89 -8.63
CA GLU A 116 7.99 -4.11 -9.32
C GLU A 116 6.75 -4.74 -8.68
N ALA A 117 6.68 -4.73 -7.33
CA ALA A 117 5.50 -5.23 -6.63
C ALA A 117 4.25 -4.43 -6.96
N LEU A 118 4.34 -3.10 -7.00
CA LEU A 118 3.21 -2.25 -7.39
C LEU A 118 2.76 -2.53 -8.82
N LYS A 119 3.71 -2.76 -9.71
CA LYS A 119 3.42 -3.12 -11.09
C LYS A 119 2.66 -4.45 -11.17
N GLN A 120 3.10 -5.44 -10.41
CA GLN A 120 2.43 -6.75 -10.38
C GLN A 120 1.04 -6.67 -9.76
N ILE A 121 0.88 -5.84 -8.72
CA ILE A 121 -0.45 -5.59 -8.13
C ILE A 121 -1.37 -4.97 -9.19
N GLY A 122 -0.88 -3.98 -9.92
CA GLY A 122 -1.65 -3.34 -10.98
C GLY A 122 -2.06 -4.31 -12.07
N GLU A 123 -1.16 -5.19 -12.49
CA GLU A 123 -1.46 -6.23 -13.48
C GLU A 123 -2.54 -7.19 -13.00
N ALA A 124 -2.46 -7.61 -11.73
CA ALA A 124 -3.47 -8.49 -11.14
C ALA A 124 -4.84 -7.80 -11.07
N VAL A 125 -4.85 -6.50 -10.77
CA VAL A 125 -6.10 -5.72 -10.77
C VAL A 125 -6.68 -5.63 -12.18
N TYR A 126 -5.87 -5.37 -13.19
CA TYR A 126 -6.33 -5.35 -14.58
C TYR A 126 -6.97 -6.69 -14.96
N GLN A 127 -6.34 -7.79 -14.61
CA GLN A 127 -6.88 -9.12 -14.90
C GLN A 127 -8.22 -9.35 -14.20
N ALA A 128 -8.36 -8.87 -12.97
CA ALA A 128 -9.58 -9.01 -12.21
C ALA A 128 -10.73 -8.17 -12.76
N MET A 129 -10.44 -7.19 -13.59
CA MET A 129 -11.46 -6.35 -14.25
C MET A 129 -12.04 -7.00 -15.51
N GLU A 130 -11.40 -8.05 -16.00
CA GLU A 130 -11.86 -8.75 -17.22
C GLU A 130 -13.09 -9.67 -16.94
#